data_f97ab41868f982fd880d5b6d9aa4265c
#
_entry.id   f97ab41868f982fd880d5b6d9aa4265c
#
_cell.length_a   1.000
_cell.length_b   1.000
_cell.length_c   1.000
_cell.angle_alpha   90.00
_cell.angle_beta   90.00
_cell.angle_gamma   90.00
#
_symmetry.space_group_name_H-M   'P 1'
#
loop_
_entity.id
_entity.type
_entity.pdbx_description
1 polymer ?
#
loop_
_entity_poly.entity_id
_entity_poly.type
_entity_poly.pdbx_seq_one_letter_code
_entity_poly.pdbx_strand_id
1 'polypeptide(L)'
;MLPLFLSAVTEPAMLLLLMHPRCPIKALGAVNVRNRFELLRPDLCDIHHFTKSHSAGLVASFSNESRSVKRGIEYDLEVTIMVPDQAEPHGIDLVPVFRQVFTMLEFRRMKPNANDKVTDKREVDTQAQSPVTQSLCVSLSGDDPWKWAALCKDYNFIHFSRLAAKCFGLPGKLAHGNHVVAKVMQQLMNGDKLQPLDRSSSWMEVHFKRPVVVPNVLDVDVQQSANGIHNFSICSHGKVCVVAEYGTL
;
A
#
# COMPACT_ATOMS: atom_id res chain seq x y z
N MET A 1 -11.53 -4.34 6.33
CA MET A 1 -10.29 -5.14 6.16
C MET A 1 -10.08 -5.68 4.75
N LEU A 2 -11.14 -5.79 3.97
CA LEU A 2 -11.15 -6.34 2.61
C LEU A 2 -10.08 -5.73 1.67
N PRO A 3 -9.90 -4.39 1.55
CA PRO A 3 -8.91 -3.82 0.62
C PRO A 3 -7.48 -4.30 0.87
N LEU A 4 -7.07 -4.50 2.12
CA LEU A 4 -5.72 -4.95 2.45
C LEU A 4 -5.52 -6.46 2.23
N PHE A 5 -6.58 -7.26 2.34
CA PHE A 5 -6.56 -8.65 1.89
C PHE A 5 -6.42 -8.71 0.37
N LEU A 6 -7.20 -7.93 -0.37
CA LEU A 6 -7.11 -7.85 -1.83
C LEU A 6 -5.73 -7.33 -2.28
N SER A 7 -5.12 -6.43 -1.50
CA SER A 7 -3.74 -6.00 -1.72
C SER A 7 -2.75 -7.17 -1.67
N ALA A 8 -2.90 -8.10 -0.73
CA ALA A 8 -2.04 -9.28 -0.70
C ALA A 8 -2.24 -10.19 -1.93
N VAL A 9 -3.45 -10.19 -2.52
CA VAL A 9 -3.76 -10.95 -3.75
C VAL A 9 -3.18 -10.28 -4.99
N THR A 10 -3.10 -8.95 -5.04
CA THR A 10 -2.55 -8.21 -6.20
C THR A 10 -1.02 -8.13 -6.20
N GLU A 11 -0.38 -8.29 -5.05
CA GLU A 11 1.07 -8.15 -4.91
C GLU A 11 1.88 -9.13 -5.79
N PRO A 12 1.51 -10.41 -5.96
CA PRO A 12 2.19 -11.31 -6.89
C PRO A 12 2.18 -10.81 -8.35
N ALA A 13 1.07 -10.22 -8.80
CA ALA A 13 0.99 -9.66 -10.15
C ALA A 13 1.91 -8.43 -10.31
N MET A 14 2.00 -7.59 -9.30
CA MET A 14 2.96 -6.48 -9.25
C MET A 14 4.40 -6.98 -9.31
N LEU A 15 4.75 -8.03 -8.56
CA LEU A 15 6.10 -8.63 -8.59
C LEU A 15 6.43 -9.20 -9.97
N LEU A 16 5.48 -9.90 -10.62
CA LEU A 16 5.65 -10.38 -11.99
C LEU A 16 5.85 -9.23 -12.97
N LEU A 17 5.13 -8.13 -12.78
CA LEU A 17 5.27 -6.94 -13.60
C LEU A 17 6.67 -6.29 -13.45
N LEU A 18 7.20 -6.22 -12.23
CA LEU A 18 8.57 -5.75 -11.96
C LEU A 18 9.64 -6.63 -12.62
N MET A 19 9.38 -7.92 -12.78
CA MET A 19 10.28 -8.87 -13.44
C MET A 19 10.13 -8.90 -14.96
N HIS A 20 9.11 -8.21 -15.50
CA HIS A 20 8.85 -8.21 -16.94
C HIS A 20 9.96 -7.47 -17.69
N PRO A 21 10.48 -8.00 -18.84
CA PRO A 21 11.60 -7.40 -19.58
C PRO A 21 11.34 -5.97 -20.07
N ARG A 22 10.08 -5.57 -20.26
CA ARG A 22 9.69 -4.21 -20.66
C ARG A 22 9.47 -3.26 -19.47
N CYS A 23 9.60 -3.73 -18.24
CA CYS A 23 9.43 -2.88 -17.08
C CYS A 23 10.55 -1.82 -17.05
N PRO A 24 10.22 -0.52 -16.96
CA PRO A 24 11.23 0.55 -16.94
C PRO A 24 11.98 0.63 -15.62
N ILE A 25 11.53 -0.08 -14.58
CA ILE A 25 12.04 -0.01 -13.21
C ILE A 25 13.14 -1.05 -13.03
N LYS A 26 14.26 -0.63 -12.46
CA LYS A 26 15.26 -1.57 -11.96
C LYS A 26 14.78 -2.10 -10.61
N ALA A 27 14.18 -3.29 -10.63
CA ALA A 27 13.57 -3.89 -9.44
C ALA A 27 14.54 -4.01 -8.25
N LEU A 28 15.83 -4.28 -8.53
CA LEU A 28 16.84 -4.34 -7.48
C LEU A 28 17.13 -2.94 -6.92
N GLY A 29 16.73 -2.71 -5.67
CA GLY A 29 16.89 -1.44 -4.98
C GLY A 29 15.71 -0.46 -5.16
N ALA A 30 14.72 -0.78 -5.97
CA ALA A 30 13.45 -0.04 -5.97
C ALA A 30 12.66 -0.33 -4.69
N VAL A 31 11.98 0.69 -4.16
CA VAL A 31 11.15 0.57 -2.97
C VAL A 31 9.75 1.09 -3.23
N ASN A 32 8.76 0.42 -2.66
CA ASN A 32 7.39 0.92 -2.66
C ASN A 32 7.27 2.09 -1.68
N VAL A 33 6.85 3.26 -2.17
CA VAL A 33 6.73 4.49 -1.37
C VAL A 33 5.30 4.96 -1.19
N ARG A 34 4.37 4.47 -2.02
CA ARG A 34 2.94 4.80 -1.92
C ARG A 34 2.11 3.67 -2.50
N ASN A 35 0.98 3.41 -1.87
CA ASN A 35 -0.08 2.57 -2.42
C ASN A 35 -1.41 3.31 -2.39
N ARG A 36 -2.18 3.20 -3.47
CA ARG A 36 -3.57 3.61 -3.52
C ARG A 36 -4.44 2.39 -3.81
N PHE A 37 -5.42 2.19 -2.97
CA PHE A 37 -6.40 1.10 -3.06
C PHE A 37 -7.77 1.70 -3.35
N GLU A 38 -8.51 1.09 -4.28
CA GLU A 38 -9.88 1.47 -4.61
C GLU A 38 -10.74 0.22 -4.66
N LEU A 39 -11.70 0.13 -3.74
CA LEU A 39 -12.73 -0.88 -3.72
C LEU A 39 -13.92 -0.37 -4.54
N LEU A 40 -14.03 -0.80 -5.79
CA LEU A 40 -14.97 -0.27 -6.76
C LEU A 40 -16.36 -0.93 -6.63
N ARG A 41 -16.38 -2.25 -6.46
CA ARG A 41 -17.59 -3.07 -6.37
C ARG A 41 -17.50 -3.99 -5.15
N PRO A 42 -17.75 -3.46 -3.93
CA PRO A 42 -17.70 -4.26 -2.70
C PRO A 42 -18.71 -5.41 -2.69
N ASP A 43 -19.84 -5.25 -3.38
CA ASP A 43 -20.88 -6.25 -3.56
C ASP A 43 -20.38 -7.52 -4.30
N LEU A 44 -19.39 -7.39 -5.18
CA LEU A 44 -18.77 -8.49 -5.93
C LEU A 44 -17.46 -8.99 -5.30
N CYS A 45 -17.01 -8.37 -4.21
CA CYS A 45 -15.78 -8.72 -3.51
C CYS A 45 -15.97 -9.75 -2.38
N ASP A 46 -16.97 -10.60 -2.44
CA ASP A 46 -17.16 -11.70 -1.51
C ASP A 46 -16.20 -12.86 -1.84
N ILE A 47 -15.59 -13.44 -0.80
CA ILE A 47 -14.68 -14.58 -0.94
C ILE A 47 -15.38 -15.77 -1.61
N HIS A 48 -16.68 -15.95 -1.39
CA HIS A 48 -17.47 -16.98 -2.05
C HIS A 48 -17.63 -16.73 -3.55
N HIS A 49 -17.67 -15.48 -3.99
CA HIS A 49 -17.64 -15.10 -5.39
C HIS A 49 -16.31 -15.46 -6.06
N PHE A 50 -15.19 -15.08 -5.41
CA PHE A 50 -13.85 -15.39 -5.93
C PHE A 50 -13.59 -16.90 -6.02
N THR A 51 -14.09 -17.70 -5.10
CA THR A 51 -13.88 -19.15 -5.10
C THR A 51 -14.78 -19.91 -6.05
N LYS A 52 -15.95 -19.37 -6.38
CA LYS A 52 -16.92 -19.98 -7.33
C LYS A 52 -16.73 -19.49 -8.76
N SER A 53 -16.14 -18.32 -8.95
CA SER A 53 -15.93 -17.75 -10.26
C SER A 53 -14.66 -18.33 -10.89
N HIS A 54 -14.84 -19.23 -11.89
CA HIS A 54 -13.73 -19.76 -12.69
C HIS A 54 -13.11 -18.72 -13.63
N SER A 55 -13.64 -17.49 -13.67
CA SER A 55 -13.28 -16.44 -14.64
C SER A 55 -12.73 -15.17 -13.99
N ALA A 56 -12.45 -15.16 -12.68
CA ALA A 56 -11.78 -14.04 -12.07
C ALA A 56 -10.34 -13.89 -12.59
N GLY A 57 -9.92 -12.67 -12.88
CA GLY A 57 -8.60 -12.39 -13.45
C GLY A 57 -7.92 -11.19 -12.80
N LEU A 58 -6.61 -11.11 -13.04
CA LEU A 58 -5.80 -9.94 -12.69
C LEU A 58 -5.30 -9.28 -13.97
N VAL A 59 -5.53 -7.98 -14.09
CA VAL A 59 -4.94 -7.15 -15.15
C VAL A 59 -3.86 -6.29 -14.50
N ALA A 60 -2.63 -6.40 -15.00
CA ALA A 60 -1.51 -5.65 -14.48
C ALA A 60 -0.85 -4.83 -15.58
N SER A 61 -0.54 -3.58 -15.29
CA SER A 61 0.11 -2.66 -16.21
C SER A 61 1.06 -1.70 -15.48
N PHE A 62 2.01 -1.15 -16.19
CA PHE A 62 2.83 -0.03 -15.70
C PHE A 62 2.50 1.23 -16.49
N SER A 63 2.47 2.36 -15.79
CA SER A 63 2.29 3.65 -16.45
C SER A 63 3.51 3.97 -17.31
N ASN A 64 3.28 4.55 -18.49
CA ASN A 64 4.34 5.10 -19.31
C ASN A 64 4.88 6.44 -18.74
N GLU A 65 4.17 7.02 -17.77
CA GLU A 65 4.56 8.24 -17.11
C GLU A 65 5.42 7.94 -15.89
N SER A 66 6.48 8.70 -15.73
CA SER A 66 7.34 8.67 -14.55
C SER A 66 7.46 10.06 -13.96
N ARG A 67 7.67 10.13 -12.65
CA ARG A 67 7.82 11.38 -11.91
C ARG A 67 9.23 11.51 -11.36
N SER A 68 9.95 12.57 -11.76
CA SER A 68 11.23 12.92 -11.14
C SER A 68 11.00 13.52 -9.76
N VAL A 69 11.62 12.95 -8.75
CA VAL A 69 11.56 13.41 -7.35
C VAL A 69 12.98 13.57 -6.79
N LYS A 70 13.13 14.29 -5.69
CA LYS A 70 14.43 14.57 -5.08
C LYS A 70 15.32 13.33 -4.86
N ARG A 71 14.71 12.15 -4.61
CA ARG A 71 15.43 10.90 -4.31
C ARG A 71 15.61 9.99 -5.54
N GLY A 72 15.00 10.30 -6.68
CA GLY A 72 15.06 9.45 -7.87
C GLY A 72 13.88 9.60 -8.79
N ILE A 73 13.39 8.51 -9.33
CA ILE A 73 12.24 8.48 -10.24
C ILE A 73 11.17 7.56 -9.66
N GLU A 74 9.95 8.07 -9.64
CA GLU A 74 8.77 7.29 -9.26
C GLU A 74 8.03 6.80 -10.50
N TYR A 75 7.56 5.56 -10.42
CA TYR A 75 6.77 4.86 -11.42
C TYR A 75 5.53 4.26 -10.77
N ASP A 76 4.41 4.30 -11.46
CA ASP A 76 3.18 3.66 -11.00
C ASP A 76 2.98 2.32 -11.72
N LEU A 77 2.72 1.29 -10.92
CA LEU A 77 2.30 -0.04 -11.35
C LEU A 77 0.85 -0.22 -10.90
N GLU A 78 -0.03 -0.57 -11.81
CA GLU A 78 -1.45 -0.78 -11.52
C GLU A 78 -1.79 -2.26 -11.64
N VAL A 79 -2.54 -2.77 -10.67
CA VAL A 79 -3.14 -4.11 -10.71
C VAL A 79 -4.61 -4.00 -10.40
N THR A 80 -5.44 -4.53 -11.29
CA THR A 80 -6.90 -4.54 -11.18
C THR A 80 -7.41 -5.96 -11.10
N ILE A 81 -8.28 -6.23 -10.12
CA ILE A 81 -9.02 -7.50 -10.02
C ILE A 81 -10.29 -7.35 -10.84
N MET A 82 -10.49 -8.27 -11.76
CA MET A 82 -11.65 -8.36 -12.66
C MET A 82 -12.47 -9.59 -12.31
N VAL A 83 -13.78 -9.47 -12.24
CA VAL A 83 -14.70 -10.61 -12.04
C VAL A 83 -15.86 -10.53 -13.05
N PRO A 84 -16.51 -11.65 -13.38
CA PRO A 84 -17.70 -11.65 -14.22
C PRO A 84 -18.83 -10.87 -13.55
N ASP A 85 -19.50 -9.99 -14.29
CA ASP A 85 -20.77 -9.41 -13.87
C ASP A 85 -21.89 -10.44 -14.14
N GLN A 86 -22.46 -10.99 -13.06
CA GLN A 86 -23.53 -12.00 -13.16
C GLN A 86 -24.89 -11.40 -13.56
N ALA A 87 -24.99 -10.08 -13.67
CA ALA A 87 -26.23 -9.40 -14.04
C ALA A 87 -26.54 -9.48 -15.55
N GLU A 88 -25.55 -9.85 -16.38
CA GLU A 88 -25.71 -9.97 -17.83
C GLU A 88 -25.96 -11.44 -18.26
N PRO A 89 -27.17 -11.78 -18.76
CA PRO A 89 -27.53 -13.17 -19.06
C PRO A 89 -26.80 -13.80 -20.26
N HIS A 90 -26.04 -13.05 -21.05
CA HIS A 90 -25.44 -13.50 -22.30
C HIS A 90 -23.98 -13.10 -22.54
N GLY A 91 -23.32 -12.41 -21.63
CA GLY A 91 -21.93 -11.99 -21.75
C GLY A 91 -21.13 -12.28 -20.47
N ILE A 92 -19.92 -12.81 -20.64
CA ILE A 92 -18.95 -12.86 -19.54
C ILE A 92 -18.18 -11.53 -19.59
N ASP A 93 -18.88 -10.42 -19.37
CA ASP A 93 -18.19 -9.15 -19.24
C ASP A 93 -17.49 -9.09 -17.88
N LEU A 94 -16.18 -8.93 -17.91
CA LEU A 94 -15.38 -8.76 -16.72
C LEU A 94 -15.44 -7.31 -16.27
N VAL A 95 -15.85 -7.09 -15.03
CA VAL A 95 -15.90 -5.76 -14.42
C VAL A 95 -14.80 -5.59 -13.37
N PRO A 96 -14.21 -4.39 -13.27
CA PRO A 96 -13.23 -4.10 -12.24
C PRO A 96 -13.91 -4.00 -10.87
N VAL A 97 -13.41 -4.75 -9.89
CA VAL A 97 -13.94 -4.76 -8.53
C VAL A 97 -12.99 -4.14 -7.51
N PHE A 98 -11.70 -4.25 -7.77
CA PHE A 98 -10.65 -3.67 -6.94
C PHE A 98 -9.48 -3.22 -7.81
N ARG A 99 -8.95 -2.04 -7.52
CA ARG A 99 -7.77 -1.48 -8.18
C ARG A 99 -6.72 -1.10 -7.14
N GLN A 100 -5.48 -1.45 -7.41
CA GLN A 100 -4.34 -1.01 -6.62
C GLN A 100 -3.27 -0.39 -7.49
N VAL A 101 -2.80 0.78 -7.09
CA VAL A 101 -1.64 1.44 -7.69
C VAL A 101 -0.48 1.39 -6.69
N PHE A 102 0.63 0.79 -7.11
CA PHE A 102 1.89 0.75 -6.38
C PHE A 102 2.81 1.82 -6.96
N THR A 103 3.23 2.79 -6.18
CA THR A 103 4.24 3.75 -6.59
C THR A 103 5.62 3.26 -6.14
N MET A 104 6.44 2.92 -7.11
CA MET A 104 7.81 2.42 -6.89
C MET A 104 8.82 3.55 -7.10
N LEU A 105 9.70 3.76 -6.14
CA LEU A 105 10.81 4.71 -6.22
C LEU A 105 12.09 3.97 -6.59
N GLU A 106 12.65 4.30 -7.75
CA GLU A 106 14.02 3.93 -8.13
C GLU A 106 14.98 5.04 -7.68
N PHE A 107 15.86 4.72 -6.74
CA PHE A 107 16.85 5.70 -6.27
C PHE A 107 17.85 6.05 -7.37
N ARG A 108 17.96 7.32 -7.69
CA ARG A 108 18.99 7.85 -8.60
C ARG A 108 19.65 9.08 -7.98
N ARG A 109 20.98 9.16 -8.06
CA ARG A 109 21.67 10.41 -7.80
C ARG A 109 21.35 11.36 -8.95
N MET A 110 20.39 12.24 -8.74
CA MET A 110 20.13 13.34 -9.67
C MET A 110 21.33 14.29 -9.61
N LYS A 111 22.02 14.50 -10.74
CA LYS A 111 22.91 15.65 -10.86
C LYS A 111 22.00 16.89 -10.83
N PRO A 112 22.29 17.91 -10.01
CA PRO A 112 21.50 19.13 -10.04
C PRO A 112 21.61 19.76 -11.43
N ASN A 113 20.56 19.72 -12.21
CA ASN A 113 20.46 20.54 -13.42
C ASN A 113 20.27 21.99 -12.98
N ALA A 114 21.11 22.87 -13.46
CA ALA A 114 21.09 24.29 -13.08
C ALA A 114 19.77 25.02 -13.45
N ASN A 115 18.87 24.37 -14.19
CA ASN A 115 17.60 24.95 -14.66
C ASN A 115 16.35 24.31 -14.07
N ASP A 116 16.47 23.23 -13.33
CA ASP A 116 15.33 22.71 -12.57
C ASP A 116 15.12 23.59 -11.33
N LYS A 117 14.31 24.64 -11.49
CA LYS A 117 13.51 25.11 -10.36
C LYS A 117 12.63 23.93 -9.94
N VAL A 118 13.22 23.04 -9.15
CA VAL A 118 12.48 22.10 -8.33
C VAL A 118 11.47 22.97 -7.60
N THR A 119 10.25 22.93 -8.04
CA THR A 119 9.14 23.34 -7.21
C THR A 119 9.10 22.32 -6.07
N ASP A 120 10.10 22.46 -5.18
CA ASP A 120 10.04 22.00 -3.83
C ASP A 120 8.92 22.84 -3.18
N LYS A 121 7.69 22.60 -3.59
CA LYS A 121 6.58 22.74 -2.67
C LYS A 121 6.96 21.75 -1.59
N ARG A 122 7.75 22.24 -0.64
CA ARG A 122 7.65 21.77 0.70
C ARG A 122 6.15 21.67 0.92
N GLU A 123 5.62 20.46 0.85
CA GLU A 123 4.49 20.13 1.67
C GLU A 123 5.02 20.45 3.07
N VAL A 124 4.92 21.71 3.39
CA VAL A 124 4.92 22.18 4.73
C VAL A 124 3.88 21.31 5.39
N ASP A 125 4.29 20.50 6.35
CA ASP A 125 3.45 19.82 7.32
C ASP A 125 2.65 20.87 8.14
N THR A 126 1.97 21.75 7.46
CA THR A 126 0.98 22.70 7.97
C THR A 126 -0.38 22.24 7.44
N GLN A 127 -0.66 20.94 7.50
CA GLN A 127 -2.02 20.54 7.78
C GLN A 127 -2.28 21.10 9.18
N ALA A 128 -3.23 22.04 9.25
CA ALA A 128 -3.85 22.40 10.52
C ALA A 128 -4.20 21.06 11.18
N GLN A 129 -3.41 20.72 12.22
CA GLN A 129 -3.51 19.41 12.86
C GLN A 129 -4.92 19.36 13.45
N SER A 130 -5.81 18.66 12.76
CA SER A 130 -7.07 18.27 13.38
C SER A 130 -6.69 17.56 14.68
N PRO A 131 -7.34 17.84 15.80
CA PRO A 131 -6.97 17.25 17.07
C PRO A 131 -6.94 15.72 16.92
N VAL A 132 -5.89 15.08 17.44
CA VAL A 132 -5.80 13.63 17.51
C VAL A 132 -7.02 13.13 18.26
N THR A 133 -7.88 12.41 17.55
CA THR A 133 -9.13 11.92 18.12
C THR A 133 -8.88 10.68 18.95
N GLN A 134 -7.80 9.94 18.65
CA GLN A 134 -7.49 8.67 19.30
C GLN A 134 -6.06 8.22 19.05
N SER A 135 -5.41 7.66 20.08
CA SER A 135 -4.12 6.98 19.97
C SER A 135 -4.23 5.52 20.41
N LEU A 136 -3.45 4.65 19.78
CA LEU A 136 -3.33 3.23 20.14
C LEU A 136 -1.92 2.71 19.83
N CYS A 137 -1.55 1.56 20.42
CA CYS A 137 -0.27 0.90 20.15
C CYS A 137 -0.49 -0.42 19.42
N VAL A 138 0.36 -0.70 18.43
CA VAL A 138 0.34 -1.93 17.64
C VAL A 138 1.68 -2.63 17.73
N SER A 139 1.67 -3.89 18.20
CA SER A 139 2.89 -4.69 18.28
C SER A 139 3.12 -5.50 16.99
N LEU A 140 4.36 -5.46 16.51
CA LEU A 140 4.85 -6.28 15.41
C LEU A 140 5.87 -7.28 15.93
N SER A 141 5.66 -8.57 15.64
CA SER A 141 6.60 -9.62 16.00
C SER A 141 7.70 -9.78 14.95
N GLY A 142 8.81 -10.42 15.33
CA GLY A 142 9.88 -10.77 14.40
C GLY A 142 9.45 -11.74 13.29
N ASP A 143 8.36 -12.49 13.48
CA ASP A 143 7.86 -13.50 12.55
C ASP A 143 6.73 -13.00 11.65
N ASP A 144 6.22 -11.81 11.92
CA ASP A 144 5.14 -11.21 11.13
C ASP A 144 5.45 -11.10 9.63
N PRO A 145 6.70 -10.78 9.20
CA PRO A 145 7.02 -10.79 7.79
C PRO A 145 6.82 -12.13 7.08
N TRP A 146 7.10 -13.25 7.77
CA TRP A 146 6.85 -14.59 7.22
C TRP A 146 5.38 -14.87 6.99
N LYS A 147 4.53 -14.46 7.95
CA LYS A 147 3.08 -14.65 7.86
C LYS A 147 2.50 -13.85 6.69
N TRP A 148 2.97 -12.61 6.51
CA TRP A 148 2.52 -11.78 5.40
C TRP A 148 3.01 -12.30 4.05
N ALA A 149 4.28 -12.68 3.94
CA ALA A 149 4.83 -13.24 2.71
C ALA A 149 4.13 -14.53 2.26
N ALA A 150 3.63 -15.32 3.19
CA ALA A 150 2.83 -16.50 2.84
C ALA A 150 1.53 -16.14 2.09
N LEU A 151 0.98 -14.94 2.32
CA LEU A 151 -0.19 -14.41 1.63
C LEU A 151 0.19 -13.71 0.32
N CYS A 152 1.08 -12.72 0.37
CA CYS A 152 1.39 -11.84 -0.75
C CYS A 152 2.51 -12.34 -1.67
N LYS A 153 3.17 -13.45 -1.31
CA LYS A 153 4.29 -14.08 -2.06
C LYS A 153 5.52 -13.17 -2.23
N ASP A 154 5.62 -12.09 -1.48
CA ASP A 154 6.84 -11.27 -1.45
C ASP A 154 7.86 -11.84 -0.48
N TYR A 155 8.80 -12.61 -1.01
CA TYR A 155 9.90 -13.23 -0.27
C TYR A 155 11.21 -12.44 -0.39
N ASN A 156 11.13 -11.11 -0.47
CA ASN A 156 12.33 -10.26 -0.49
C ASN A 156 13.13 -10.42 0.81
N PHE A 157 14.41 -10.73 0.69
CA PHE A 157 15.30 -11.05 1.80
C PHE A 157 15.43 -9.96 2.86
N ILE A 158 15.12 -8.70 2.54
CA ILE A 158 15.12 -7.60 3.53
C ILE A 158 14.09 -7.80 4.64
N HIS A 159 13.05 -8.60 4.38
CA HIS A 159 12.00 -8.93 5.34
C HIS A 159 12.35 -10.13 6.23
N PHE A 160 13.36 -10.94 5.86
CA PHE A 160 13.67 -12.19 6.54
C PHE A 160 15.04 -12.22 7.19
N SER A 161 16.02 -11.49 6.64
CA SER A 161 17.42 -11.53 7.06
C SER A 161 17.91 -10.16 7.49
N ARG A 162 18.39 -10.07 8.74
CA ARG A 162 19.08 -8.86 9.23
C ARG A 162 20.33 -8.55 8.41
N LEU A 163 21.06 -9.58 8.02
CA LEU A 163 22.30 -9.43 7.24
C LEU A 163 21.96 -8.87 5.85
N ALA A 164 21.00 -9.48 5.16
CA ALA A 164 20.57 -8.99 3.86
C ALA A 164 20.07 -7.53 3.94
N ALA A 165 19.23 -7.20 4.91
CA ALA A 165 18.76 -5.84 5.11
C ALA A 165 19.93 -4.85 5.30
N LYS A 166 20.95 -5.21 6.10
CA LYS A 166 22.15 -4.38 6.31
C LYS A 166 22.97 -4.21 5.03
N CYS A 167 23.09 -5.25 4.18
CA CYS A 167 23.76 -5.13 2.88
C CYS A 167 23.09 -4.12 1.95
N PHE A 168 21.80 -3.89 2.12
CA PHE A 168 21.04 -2.83 1.43
C PHE A 168 21.01 -1.48 2.18
N GLY A 169 21.83 -1.32 3.24
CA GLY A 169 21.90 -0.08 4.02
C GLY A 169 20.71 0.15 4.95
N LEU A 170 19.91 -0.88 5.20
CA LEU A 170 18.74 -0.82 6.08
C LEU A 170 19.13 -1.13 7.54
N PRO A 171 18.44 -0.56 8.53
CA PRO A 171 18.82 -0.71 9.95
C PRO A 171 18.59 -2.12 10.50
N GLY A 172 17.77 -2.94 9.86
CA GLY A 172 17.45 -4.30 10.29
C GLY A 172 16.38 -4.93 9.42
N LYS A 173 15.87 -6.08 9.86
CA LYS A 173 14.78 -6.79 9.19
C LYS A 173 13.50 -5.94 9.20
N LEU A 174 12.87 -5.78 8.03
CA LEU A 174 11.74 -4.89 7.84
C LEU A 174 10.39 -5.61 7.86
N ALA A 175 9.36 -4.94 8.36
CA ALA A 175 7.98 -5.32 8.07
C ALA A 175 7.61 -4.97 6.61
N HIS A 176 6.71 -5.73 6.00
CA HIS A 176 6.05 -5.31 4.76
C HIS A 176 5.12 -4.12 5.07
N GLY A 177 5.17 -3.08 4.23
CA GLY A 177 4.40 -1.85 4.47
C GLY A 177 2.89 -2.11 4.57
N ASN A 178 2.32 -2.87 3.62
CA ASN A 178 0.91 -3.23 3.61
C ASN A 178 0.49 -4.06 4.83
N HIS A 179 1.39 -4.91 5.35
CA HIS A 179 1.13 -5.66 6.58
C HIS A 179 1.00 -4.75 7.81
N VAL A 180 1.88 -3.75 7.93
CA VAL A 180 1.79 -2.77 9.02
C VAL A 180 0.43 -2.08 9.01
N VAL A 181 0.00 -1.61 7.83
CA VAL A 181 -1.31 -0.98 7.66
C VAL A 181 -2.44 -1.95 7.97
N ALA A 182 -2.35 -3.20 7.50
CA ALA A 182 -3.36 -4.23 7.77
C ALA A 182 -3.55 -4.50 9.26
N LYS A 183 -2.47 -4.58 10.03
CA LYS A 183 -2.53 -4.75 11.49
C LYS A 183 -3.17 -3.57 12.20
N VAL A 184 -2.83 -2.35 11.78
CA VAL A 184 -3.44 -1.13 12.33
C VAL A 184 -4.93 -1.10 12.04
N MET A 185 -5.32 -1.31 10.79
CA MET A 185 -6.74 -1.34 10.40
C MET A 185 -7.52 -2.42 11.14
N GLN A 186 -6.94 -3.61 11.32
CA GLN A 186 -7.56 -4.68 12.09
C GLN A 186 -7.83 -4.25 13.54
N GLN A 187 -6.89 -3.58 14.17
CA GLN A 187 -7.03 -3.15 15.56
C GLN A 187 -8.05 -2.01 15.70
N LEU A 188 -8.08 -1.09 14.73
CA LEU A 188 -9.08 -0.01 14.69
C LEU A 188 -10.50 -0.56 14.50
N MET A 189 -10.69 -1.58 13.66
CA MET A 189 -12.00 -2.22 13.44
C MET A 189 -12.46 -3.05 14.63
N ASN A 190 -11.56 -3.79 15.28
CA ASN A 190 -11.90 -4.59 16.47
C ASN A 190 -12.30 -3.74 17.68
N GLY A 191 -11.93 -2.46 17.69
CA GLY A 191 -12.28 -1.52 18.76
C GLY A 191 -13.55 -0.71 18.49
N ASP A 192 -14.37 -1.07 17.50
CA ASP A 192 -15.54 -0.31 17.02
C ASP A 192 -15.20 1.16 16.65
N LYS A 193 -13.95 1.38 16.33
CA LYS A 193 -13.37 2.72 16.13
C LYS A 193 -13.49 3.20 14.70
N LEU A 194 -13.85 2.30 13.78
CA LEU A 194 -14.04 2.59 12.36
C LEU A 194 -15.25 1.87 11.80
N GLN A 195 -15.99 2.57 10.96
CA GLN A 195 -17.04 1.95 10.13
C GLN A 195 -16.37 0.98 9.12
N PRO A 196 -16.95 -0.18 8.88
CA PRO A 196 -16.45 -1.11 7.86
C PRO A 196 -16.47 -0.45 6.47
N LEU A 197 -15.32 -0.37 5.83
CA LEU A 197 -15.16 0.13 4.45
C LEU A 197 -15.68 -0.83 3.38
N ASP A 198 -16.18 -2.00 3.78
CA ASP A 198 -16.52 -3.12 2.89
C ASP A 198 -17.95 -3.07 2.33
N ARG A 199 -18.76 -2.09 2.73
CA ARG A 199 -20.16 -1.94 2.29
C ARG A 199 -20.40 -0.88 1.23
N SER A 200 -19.43 -0.01 0.99
CA SER A 200 -19.50 1.06 0.00
C SER A 200 -18.22 1.13 -0.81
N SER A 201 -18.31 1.65 -2.02
CA SER A 201 -17.11 1.97 -2.80
C SER A 201 -16.23 2.91 -2.00
N SER A 202 -14.97 2.56 -1.86
CA SER A 202 -14.07 3.24 -0.94
C SER A 202 -12.64 3.26 -1.48
N TRP A 203 -11.86 4.18 -0.97
CA TRP A 203 -10.44 4.29 -1.31
C TRP A 203 -9.60 4.42 -0.06
N MET A 204 -8.34 4.02 -0.18
CA MET A 204 -7.29 4.25 0.82
C MET A 204 -6.01 4.61 0.10
N GLU A 205 -5.33 5.65 0.56
CA GLU A 205 -3.98 6.00 0.11
C GLU A 205 -3.00 5.90 1.28
N VAL A 206 -1.86 5.26 1.04
CA VAL A 206 -0.85 4.99 2.04
C VAL A 206 0.50 5.48 1.55
N HIS A 207 1.17 6.29 2.35
CA HIS A 207 2.52 6.78 2.10
C HIS A 207 3.53 6.15 3.06
N PHE A 208 4.53 5.47 2.53
CA PHE A 208 5.63 4.88 3.31
C PHE A 208 6.79 5.89 3.40
N LYS A 209 6.88 6.57 4.53
CA LYS A 209 7.89 7.63 4.77
C LYS A 209 9.22 7.07 5.26
N ARG A 210 9.18 6.00 6.08
CA ARG A 210 10.36 5.35 6.68
C ARG A 210 10.15 3.85 6.82
N PRO A 211 11.24 3.05 6.74
CA PRO A 211 11.15 1.60 6.97
C PRO A 211 10.77 1.31 8.43
N VAL A 212 9.95 0.30 8.64
CA VAL A 212 9.55 -0.22 9.95
C VAL A 212 10.37 -1.48 10.24
N VAL A 213 11.25 -1.42 11.22
CA VAL A 213 12.07 -2.56 11.66
C VAL A 213 11.24 -3.46 12.58
N VAL A 214 11.44 -4.77 12.53
CA VAL A 214 10.79 -5.74 13.41
C VAL A 214 11.81 -6.52 14.26
N PRO A 215 11.46 -6.92 15.51
CA PRO A 215 10.20 -6.61 16.24
C PRO A 215 10.09 -5.14 16.64
N ASN A 216 8.86 -4.64 16.81
CA ASN A 216 8.60 -3.24 17.18
C ASN A 216 7.25 -3.07 17.87
N VAL A 217 7.10 -1.95 18.58
CA VAL A 217 5.81 -1.43 19.02
C VAL A 217 5.63 -0.07 18.36
N LEU A 218 4.51 0.11 17.69
CA LEU A 218 4.20 1.31 16.91
C LEU A 218 3.10 2.10 17.62
N ASP A 219 3.28 3.41 17.66
CA ASP A 219 2.25 4.34 18.09
C ASP A 219 1.42 4.75 16.88
N VAL A 220 0.10 4.75 17.02
CA VAL A 220 -0.83 5.11 15.95
C VAL A 220 -1.72 6.23 16.42
N ASP A 221 -1.70 7.34 15.70
CA ASP A 221 -2.57 8.48 15.93
C ASP A 221 -3.62 8.56 14.83
N VAL A 222 -4.89 8.57 15.22
CA VAL A 222 -6.04 8.64 14.32
C VAL A 222 -6.68 10.01 14.41
N GLN A 223 -7.00 10.58 13.26
CA GLN A 223 -7.69 11.84 13.11
C GLN A 223 -8.90 11.64 12.21
N GLN A 224 -10.00 12.23 12.59
CA GLN A 224 -11.21 12.24 11.76
C GLN A 224 -11.44 13.65 11.23
N SER A 225 -11.53 13.77 9.91
CA SER A 225 -11.89 15.03 9.27
C SER A 225 -13.41 15.21 9.23
N ALA A 226 -13.86 16.46 9.25
CA ALA A 226 -15.27 16.82 9.11
C ALA A 226 -15.92 16.33 7.80
N ASN A 227 -15.11 16.01 6.79
CA ASN A 227 -15.55 15.57 5.46
C ASN A 227 -15.68 14.04 5.31
N GLY A 228 -15.70 13.29 6.41
CA GLY A 228 -15.77 11.82 6.37
C GLY A 228 -14.46 11.14 5.91
N ILE A 229 -13.39 11.90 5.72
CA ILE A 229 -12.06 11.37 5.47
C ILE A 229 -11.41 11.07 6.81
N HIS A 230 -10.86 9.87 6.92
CA HIS A 230 -10.11 9.45 8.08
C HIS A 230 -8.62 9.41 7.74
N ASN A 231 -7.82 9.95 8.64
CA ASN A 231 -6.37 9.96 8.52
C ASN A 231 -5.77 9.23 9.72
N PHE A 232 -4.71 8.47 9.50
CA PHE A 232 -3.90 7.98 10.59
C PHE A 232 -2.41 8.02 10.26
N SER A 233 -1.62 8.24 11.29
CA SER A 233 -0.17 8.17 11.21
C SER A 233 0.36 7.05 12.11
N ILE A 234 1.36 6.35 11.62
CA ILE A 234 2.03 5.26 12.34
C ILE A 234 3.45 5.71 12.63
N CYS A 235 3.79 5.75 13.90
CA CYS A 235 5.07 6.21 14.40
C CYS A 235 5.88 5.06 15.00
N SER A 236 7.19 5.12 14.82
CA SER A 236 8.17 4.28 15.50
C SER A 236 9.21 5.15 16.17
N HIS A 237 9.37 5.02 17.49
CA HIS A 237 10.29 5.85 18.28
C HIS A 237 10.10 7.36 18.02
N GLY A 238 8.86 7.84 18.03
CA GLY A 238 8.50 9.24 17.81
C GLY A 238 8.69 9.75 16.36
N LYS A 239 8.99 8.88 15.39
CA LYS A 239 9.16 9.25 13.99
C LYS A 239 8.05 8.65 13.15
N VAL A 240 7.37 9.47 12.35
CA VAL A 240 6.34 9.01 11.40
C VAL A 240 6.97 8.07 10.37
N CYS A 241 6.46 6.85 10.29
CA CYS A 241 6.87 5.83 9.32
C CYS A 241 5.87 5.66 8.19
N VAL A 242 4.57 5.73 8.51
CA VAL A 242 3.48 5.58 7.54
C VAL A 242 2.43 6.65 7.80
N VAL A 243 1.86 7.19 6.74
CA VAL A 243 0.67 8.04 6.79
C VAL A 243 -0.36 7.43 5.87
N ALA A 244 -1.60 7.34 6.30
CA ALA A 244 -2.67 6.82 5.49
C ALA A 244 -3.93 7.69 5.60
N GLU A 245 -4.63 7.76 4.48
CA GLU A 245 -5.93 8.42 4.34
C GLU A 245 -6.89 7.44 3.71
N TYR A 246 -8.15 7.48 4.11
CA TYR A 246 -9.18 6.66 3.50
C TYR A 246 -10.56 7.33 3.61
N GLY A 247 -11.44 6.97 2.69
CA GLY A 247 -12.80 7.50 2.60
C GLY A 247 -13.65 6.73 1.61
N THR A 248 -14.87 7.19 1.40
CA THR A 248 -15.77 6.70 0.34
C THR A 248 -15.42 7.32 -1.00
N LEU A 249 -15.63 6.56 -2.10
CA LEU A 249 -15.53 7.05 -3.48
C LEU A 249 -16.76 7.84 -3.89
#